data_e0f77ac46fe6048d2cf425c09ce5b0bf
#
_entry.id   e0f77ac46fe6048d2cf425c09ce5b0bf
#
_cell.length_a   1.000
_cell.length_b   1.000
_cell.length_c   1.000
_cell.angle_alpha   90.00
_cell.angle_beta   90.00
_cell.angle_gamma   90.00
#
_symmetry.space_group_name_H-M   'P 1'
#
loop_
_entity.id
_entity.type
_entity.pdbx_description
1 polymer ?
#
loop_
_entity_poly.entity_id
_entity_poly.type
_entity_poly.pdbx_seq_one_letter_code
_entity_poly.pdbx_strand_id
1 'polypeptide(L)'
;LRKYSSDRSENRLKDNVITIYDELRSIPDYMPWAEEKAKMLQSDSPSENTGIAVFILKEAVKNISEAAKMYGKAADTAEKAGVESIYSKAEQDAEKVEQAAGMLEHIYSCLMENKCTVQEAFRETADIVGGFSFNTMRAAKSEQEDYIEIKDKVSDLRKAGKKLIDDLASRYFAREMEDYDAELKRLHGDTEYYVGLLKEFEEIFKEKKHEKNIIDFDDVMHYALEILKNDMAAEEYRGRYRYIFIDEFQDSNMLQEMIIGKISRENNVFMVGDVKQSIYKFRLAEPEIFKRKYEEYSRKTSKNSEKIDLNSNFRSKYSVTRTVNEVFSDVMDDYGENEKLHCAVGMEHEGLKSRMTLIDKSLKSEDDFFEDAETEAEVIADIIRENTGKTVYDVKRGEYRKLCYKDIVVLSRSRNSISGLERYLNNSGIPAYGDNSEGYFESVEIQVFVNFLKIIDNTRRDVPLISVMRSMIFGFGEQELAQIRIEFEEGSFYSAAVRYSEEGSDEELKTKTSEMFRTLGYWKAVKKTVTLEELLRRLLYETGYFDYCSGLPVGKQRISNLRLLVEKAAEFEEKNYSGLYGFLTYIDAMKRNNISTGEARTAGEDEN
;
A
#
# COMPACT_ATOMS: atom_id res chain seq x y z
N LEU A 1 -18.63 0.09 -23.58
CA LEU A 1 -18.36 -0.41 -22.22
C LEU A 1 -18.08 -1.93 -22.23
N ARG A 2 -19.00 -2.78 -22.72
CA ARG A 2 -18.84 -4.26 -22.71
C ARG A 2 -17.62 -4.77 -23.49
N LYS A 3 -17.14 -4.04 -24.50
CA LYS A 3 -15.95 -4.40 -25.29
C LYS A 3 -14.64 -4.27 -24.47
N TYR A 4 -14.60 -3.32 -23.56
CA TYR A 4 -13.40 -2.91 -22.80
C TYR A 4 -13.37 -3.39 -21.35
N SER A 5 -14.39 -4.13 -20.91
CA SER A 5 -14.45 -4.73 -19.58
C SER A 5 -14.39 -6.26 -19.69
N SER A 6 -13.33 -6.88 -19.17
CA SER A 6 -13.14 -8.34 -19.17
C SER A 6 -14.25 -9.09 -18.41
N ASP A 7 -14.85 -8.47 -17.38
CA ASP A 7 -15.87 -9.09 -16.52
C ASP A 7 -17.28 -8.61 -16.82
N ARG A 8 -17.48 -7.87 -17.90
CA ARG A 8 -18.75 -7.20 -18.22
C ARG A 8 -19.25 -6.28 -17.08
N SER A 9 -18.38 -5.90 -16.15
CA SER A 9 -18.68 -5.02 -15.03
C SER A 9 -18.42 -3.57 -15.41
N GLU A 10 -19.46 -2.77 -15.43
CA GLU A 10 -19.38 -1.33 -15.67
C GLU A 10 -18.52 -0.63 -14.59
N ASN A 11 -18.58 -1.12 -13.36
CA ASN A 11 -17.82 -0.56 -12.25
C ASN A 11 -16.30 -0.72 -12.45
N ARG A 12 -15.85 -1.89 -12.92
CA ARG A 12 -14.41 -2.12 -13.17
C ARG A 12 -13.83 -1.17 -14.21
N LEU A 13 -14.59 -0.84 -15.27
CA LEU A 13 -14.14 0.16 -16.25
C LEU A 13 -14.03 1.55 -15.62
N LYS A 14 -15.01 1.93 -14.78
CA LYS A 14 -14.97 3.21 -14.05
C LYS A 14 -13.75 3.27 -13.12
N ASP A 15 -13.51 2.20 -12.36
CA ASP A 15 -12.37 2.10 -11.45
C ASP A 15 -11.04 2.20 -12.22
N ASN A 16 -10.92 1.53 -13.37
CA ASN A 16 -9.74 1.63 -14.23
C ASN A 16 -9.52 3.06 -14.76
N VAL A 17 -10.58 3.74 -15.21
CA VAL A 17 -10.47 5.12 -15.70
C VAL A 17 -10.00 6.05 -14.59
N ILE A 18 -10.55 5.92 -13.38
CA ILE A 18 -10.15 6.73 -12.23
C ILE A 18 -8.69 6.45 -11.87
N THR A 19 -8.31 5.18 -11.75
CA THR A 19 -6.94 4.79 -11.40
C THR A 19 -5.92 5.34 -12.41
N ILE A 20 -6.18 5.15 -13.71
CA ILE A 20 -5.29 5.65 -14.77
C ILE A 20 -5.25 7.19 -14.75
N TYR A 21 -6.38 7.85 -14.52
CA TYR A 21 -6.44 9.31 -14.43
C TYR A 21 -5.61 9.84 -13.26
N ASP A 22 -5.74 9.24 -12.08
CA ASP A 22 -4.98 9.63 -10.89
C ASP A 22 -3.46 9.41 -11.12
N GLU A 23 -3.07 8.29 -11.74
CA GLU A 23 -1.66 8.03 -12.08
C GLU A 23 -1.12 9.05 -13.10
N LEU A 24 -1.88 9.38 -14.14
CA LEU A 24 -1.47 10.34 -15.15
C LEU A 24 -1.27 11.75 -14.57
N ARG A 25 -2.03 12.14 -13.57
CA ARG A 25 -1.94 13.47 -12.96
C ARG A 25 -0.63 13.75 -12.23
N SER A 26 0.21 12.76 -12.00
CA SER A 26 1.60 12.98 -11.54
C SER A 26 2.52 13.53 -12.64
N ILE A 27 2.10 13.45 -13.90
CA ILE A 27 2.88 13.83 -15.06
C ILE A 27 2.52 15.27 -15.46
N PRO A 28 3.50 16.15 -15.70
CA PRO A 28 3.24 17.46 -16.30
C PRO A 28 2.64 17.32 -17.71
N ASP A 29 1.64 18.15 -18.01
CA ASP A 29 0.94 18.11 -19.33
C ASP A 29 0.45 16.69 -19.72
N TYR A 30 -0.09 15.95 -18.76
CA TYR A 30 -0.42 14.51 -18.84
C TYR A 30 -1.35 14.13 -20.00
N MET A 31 -2.35 14.94 -20.37
CA MET A 31 -3.22 14.60 -21.50
C MET A 31 -2.50 14.64 -22.85
N PRO A 32 -1.75 15.71 -23.22
CA PRO A 32 -0.88 15.70 -24.38
C PRO A 32 0.13 14.54 -24.37
N TRP A 33 0.69 14.22 -23.20
CA TRP A 33 1.61 13.10 -23.04
C TRP A 33 0.91 11.75 -23.35
N ALA A 34 -0.29 11.52 -22.81
CA ALA A 34 -1.06 10.29 -23.05
C ALA A 34 -1.43 10.13 -24.55
N GLU A 35 -1.81 11.22 -25.21
CA GLU A 35 -2.07 11.23 -26.66
C GLU A 35 -0.83 10.91 -27.48
N GLU A 36 0.30 11.50 -27.12
CA GLU A 36 1.58 11.22 -27.77
C GLU A 36 1.96 9.75 -27.64
N LYS A 37 1.83 9.19 -26.42
CA LYS A 37 2.10 7.77 -26.17
C LYS A 37 1.16 6.84 -26.93
N ALA A 38 -0.12 7.18 -27.04
CA ALA A 38 -1.07 6.43 -27.85
C ALA A 38 -0.68 6.46 -29.35
N LYS A 39 -0.25 7.60 -29.87
CA LYS A 39 0.21 7.74 -31.27
C LYS A 39 1.48 6.94 -31.55
N MET A 40 2.40 6.82 -30.58
CA MET A 40 3.62 6.01 -30.71
C MET A 40 3.33 4.54 -31.04
N LEU A 41 2.17 4.01 -30.61
CA LEU A 41 1.74 2.64 -30.91
C LEU A 41 1.44 2.42 -32.42
N GLN A 42 1.21 3.48 -33.20
CA GLN A 42 1.01 3.39 -34.64
C GLN A 42 2.29 3.54 -35.47
N SER A 43 3.41 3.87 -34.83
CA SER A 43 4.68 4.07 -35.55
C SER A 43 5.17 2.78 -36.23
N ASP A 44 6.17 2.89 -37.09
CA ASP A 44 6.75 1.73 -37.79
C ASP A 44 7.39 0.75 -36.79
N SER A 45 8.04 1.27 -35.74
CA SER A 45 8.69 0.51 -34.67
C SER A 45 8.15 0.94 -33.29
N PRO A 46 6.92 0.54 -32.89
CA PRO A 46 6.33 0.97 -31.63
C PRO A 46 7.11 0.49 -30.41
N SER A 47 7.74 -0.68 -30.45
CA SER A 47 8.54 -1.22 -29.35
C SER A 47 9.76 -0.35 -29.02
N GLU A 48 10.39 0.24 -30.03
CA GLU A 48 11.48 1.19 -29.91
C GLU A 48 10.96 2.55 -29.41
N ASN A 49 9.95 3.12 -30.11
CA ASN A 49 9.44 4.46 -29.84
C ASN A 49 8.75 4.60 -28.47
N THR A 50 8.13 3.54 -27.96
CA THR A 50 7.57 3.51 -26.61
C THR A 50 8.62 3.26 -25.52
N GLY A 51 9.83 2.86 -25.88
CA GLY A 51 10.90 2.49 -24.95
C GLY A 51 10.76 1.09 -24.34
N ILE A 52 9.78 0.29 -24.79
CA ILE A 52 9.56 -1.09 -24.26
C ILE A 52 10.77 -1.97 -24.55
N ALA A 53 11.34 -1.90 -25.75
CA ALA A 53 12.51 -2.69 -26.08
C ALA A 53 13.72 -2.33 -25.20
N VAL A 54 13.96 -1.04 -24.94
CA VAL A 54 15.01 -0.58 -24.03
C VAL A 54 14.78 -1.07 -22.60
N PHE A 55 13.52 -1.05 -22.16
CA PHE A 55 13.14 -1.60 -20.85
C PHE A 55 13.46 -3.11 -20.77
N ILE A 56 13.11 -3.89 -21.79
CA ILE A 56 13.40 -5.34 -21.83
C ILE A 56 14.91 -5.60 -21.75
N LEU A 57 15.71 -4.83 -22.50
CA LEU A 57 17.16 -4.93 -22.46
C LEU A 57 17.74 -4.61 -21.07
N LYS A 58 17.22 -3.58 -20.41
CA LYS A 58 17.60 -3.23 -19.03
C LYS A 58 17.25 -4.35 -18.04
N GLU A 59 16.06 -4.94 -18.18
CA GLU A 59 15.66 -6.10 -17.36
C GLU A 59 16.56 -7.31 -17.64
N ALA A 60 17.01 -7.51 -18.86
CA ALA A 60 17.96 -8.58 -19.18
C ALA A 60 19.30 -8.40 -18.46
N VAL A 61 19.88 -7.22 -18.52
CA VAL A 61 21.11 -6.90 -17.78
C VAL A 61 20.92 -7.18 -16.29
N LYS A 62 19.85 -6.67 -15.69
CA LYS A 62 19.57 -6.84 -14.27
C LYS A 62 19.42 -8.31 -13.87
N ASN A 63 18.58 -9.08 -14.57
CA ASN A 63 18.30 -10.48 -14.20
C ASN A 63 19.52 -11.38 -14.41
N ILE A 64 20.32 -11.16 -15.46
CA ILE A 64 21.53 -11.96 -15.69
C ILE A 64 22.64 -11.60 -14.69
N SER A 65 22.80 -10.33 -14.31
CA SER A 65 23.73 -9.93 -13.24
C SER A 65 23.33 -10.51 -11.88
N GLU A 66 22.01 -10.59 -11.57
CA GLU A 66 21.53 -11.26 -10.36
C GLU A 66 21.76 -12.77 -10.41
N ALA A 67 21.52 -13.41 -11.55
CA ALA A 67 21.84 -14.82 -11.76
C ALA A 67 23.35 -15.06 -11.58
N ALA A 68 24.23 -14.19 -12.08
CA ALA A 68 25.68 -14.29 -11.90
C ALA A 68 26.08 -14.26 -10.43
N LYS A 69 25.49 -13.38 -9.62
CA LYS A 69 25.70 -13.37 -8.16
C LYS A 69 25.30 -14.68 -7.51
N MET A 70 24.17 -15.29 -7.92
CA MET A 70 23.70 -16.59 -7.39
C MET A 70 24.66 -17.74 -7.77
N TYR A 71 25.12 -17.77 -9.02
CA TYR A 71 26.08 -18.76 -9.47
C TYR A 71 27.44 -18.56 -8.81
N GLY A 72 27.91 -17.34 -8.59
CA GLY A 72 29.11 -17.02 -7.82
C GLY A 72 29.01 -17.50 -6.37
N LYS A 73 27.91 -17.19 -5.67
CA LYS A 73 27.66 -17.72 -4.31
C LYS A 73 27.62 -19.26 -4.28
N ALA A 74 27.14 -19.91 -5.33
CA ALA A 74 27.14 -21.37 -5.44
C ALA A 74 28.57 -21.92 -5.58
N ALA A 75 29.43 -21.29 -6.38
CA ALA A 75 30.85 -21.63 -6.52
C ALA A 75 31.60 -21.42 -5.18
N ASP A 76 31.47 -20.27 -4.55
CA ASP A 76 32.06 -19.95 -3.25
C ASP A 76 31.65 -20.95 -2.15
N THR A 77 30.37 -21.39 -2.16
CA THR A 77 29.87 -22.38 -1.20
C THR A 77 30.55 -23.73 -1.40
N ALA A 78 30.74 -24.13 -2.64
CA ALA A 78 31.43 -25.38 -2.99
C ALA A 78 32.92 -25.32 -2.67
N GLU A 79 33.58 -24.18 -2.93
CA GLU A 79 35.00 -23.94 -2.61
C GLU A 79 35.28 -24.03 -1.11
N LYS A 80 34.51 -23.30 -0.31
CA LYS A 80 34.63 -23.29 1.17
C LYS A 80 34.42 -24.66 1.79
N ALA A 81 33.61 -25.50 1.13
CA ALA A 81 33.37 -26.87 1.56
C ALA A 81 34.47 -27.85 1.11
N GLY A 82 35.40 -27.46 0.23
CA GLY A 82 36.50 -28.30 -0.25
C GLY A 82 36.07 -29.46 -1.16
N VAL A 83 34.93 -29.35 -1.83
CA VAL A 83 34.39 -30.41 -2.69
C VAL A 83 34.69 -30.12 -4.15
N GLU A 84 35.87 -30.51 -4.61
CA GLU A 84 36.42 -30.20 -5.92
C GLU A 84 35.51 -30.57 -7.09
N SER A 85 34.84 -31.71 -7.01
CA SER A 85 33.93 -32.19 -8.08
C SER A 85 32.67 -31.32 -8.27
N ILE A 86 32.22 -30.63 -7.23
CA ILE A 86 31.11 -29.68 -7.29
C ILE A 86 31.65 -28.30 -7.66
N TYR A 87 32.76 -27.88 -7.02
CA TYR A 87 33.37 -26.58 -7.23
C TYR A 87 33.71 -26.33 -8.70
N SER A 88 34.47 -27.22 -9.35
CA SER A 88 34.86 -27.04 -10.75
C SER A 88 33.67 -26.86 -11.72
N LYS A 89 32.53 -27.50 -11.46
CA LYS A 89 31.32 -27.36 -12.28
C LYS A 89 30.55 -26.06 -11.95
N ALA A 90 30.49 -25.72 -10.67
CA ALA A 90 29.83 -24.49 -10.22
C ALA A 90 30.59 -23.26 -10.71
N GLU A 91 31.92 -23.29 -10.65
CA GLU A 91 32.80 -22.24 -11.15
C GLU A 91 32.65 -22.04 -12.67
N GLN A 92 32.70 -23.13 -13.44
CA GLN A 92 32.49 -23.04 -14.90
C GLN A 92 31.13 -22.44 -15.28
N ASP A 93 30.08 -22.76 -14.53
CA ASP A 93 28.75 -22.20 -14.77
C ASP A 93 28.69 -20.74 -14.31
N ALA A 94 29.35 -20.37 -13.19
CA ALA A 94 29.45 -19.01 -12.70
C ALA A 94 30.18 -18.12 -13.72
N GLU A 95 31.36 -18.57 -14.21
CA GLU A 95 32.12 -17.85 -15.24
C GLU A 95 31.29 -17.58 -16.50
N LYS A 96 30.51 -18.57 -16.97
CA LYS A 96 29.64 -18.39 -18.13
C LYS A 96 28.59 -17.31 -17.93
N VAL A 97 27.92 -17.30 -16.77
CA VAL A 97 26.87 -16.33 -16.46
C VAL A 97 27.48 -14.94 -16.24
N GLU A 98 28.63 -14.85 -15.60
CA GLU A 98 29.36 -13.60 -15.41
C GLU A 98 29.84 -12.99 -16.73
N GLN A 99 30.39 -13.80 -17.65
CA GLN A 99 30.74 -13.35 -18.99
C GLN A 99 29.52 -12.84 -19.76
N ALA A 100 28.40 -13.53 -19.67
CA ALA A 100 27.14 -13.10 -20.29
C ALA A 100 26.64 -11.77 -19.68
N ALA A 101 26.72 -11.60 -18.37
CA ALA A 101 26.38 -10.35 -17.70
C ALA A 101 27.24 -9.18 -18.25
N GLY A 102 28.55 -9.37 -18.33
CA GLY A 102 29.46 -8.37 -18.91
C GLY A 102 29.16 -8.05 -20.39
N MET A 103 28.79 -9.07 -21.20
CA MET A 103 28.38 -8.84 -22.58
C MET A 103 27.10 -8.02 -22.68
N LEU A 104 26.08 -8.31 -21.86
CA LEU A 104 24.82 -7.58 -21.84
C LEU A 104 25.01 -6.13 -21.36
N GLU A 105 25.83 -5.90 -20.35
CA GLU A 105 26.19 -4.55 -19.91
C GLU A 105 26.87 -3.77 -21.04
N HIS A 106 27.75 -4.41 -21.80
CA HIS A 106 28.40 -3.79 -22.95
C HIS A 106 27.40 -3.46 -24.06
N ILE A 107 26.51 -4.39 -24.42
CA ILE A 107 25.46 -4.17 -25.44
C ILE A 107 24.57 -3.00 -25.00
N TYR A 108 24.13 -2.98 -23.75
CA TYR A 108 23.29 -1.91 -23.21
C TYR A 108 24.03 -0.56 -23.21
N SER A 109 25.31 -0.54 -22.88
CA SER A 109 26.16 0.66 -22.93
C SER A 109 26.32 1.17 -24.37
N CYS A 110 26.57 0.27 -25.32
CA CYS A 110 26.64 0.62 -26.76
C CYS A 110 25.32 1.24 -27.25
N LEU A 111 24.18 0.70 -26.82
CA LEU A 111 22.87 1.25 -27.16
C LEU A 111 22.70 2.67 -26.58
N MET A 112 23.04 2.88 -25.30
CA MET A 112 22.93 4.19 -24.65
C MET A 112 23.85 5.24 -25.26
N GLU A 113 24.98 4.82 -25.83
CA GLU A 113 25.94 5.68 -26.56
C GLU A 113 25.62 5.84 -28.06
N ASN A 114 24.47 5.30 -28.53
CA ASN A 114 24.04 5.28 -29.93
C ASN A 114 25.06 4.61 -30.88
N LYS A 115 25.77 3.59 -30.40
CA LYS A 115 26.74 2.82 -31.18
C LYS A 115 26.16 1.59 -31.86
N CYS A 116 24.99 1.16 -31.47
CA CYS A 116 24.19 0.09 -32.07
C CYS A 116 22.71 0.47 -32.08
N THR A 117 21.92 -0.19 -32.90
CA THR A 117 20.46 -0.03 -32.97
C THR A 117 19.78 -0.88 -31.87
N VAL A 118 18.54 -0.51 -31.51
CA VAL A 118 17.72 -1.27 -30.57
C VAL A 118 17.51 -2.70 -31.10
N GLN A 119 17.28 -2.87 -32.39
CA GLN A 119 17.05 -4.18 -33.02
C GLN A 119 18.29 -5.08 -32.95
N GLU A 120 19.48 -4.53 -33.20
CA GLU A 120 20.75 -5.25 -33.05
C GLU A 120 20.96 -5.68 -31.61
N ALA A 121 20.81 -4.75 -30.66
CA ALA A 121 20.95 -5.02 -29.22
C ALA A 121 19.96 -6.09 -28.74
N PHE A 122 18.71 -6.04 -29.21
CA PHE A 122 17.69 -7.02 -28.83
C PHE A 122 18.04 -8.43 -29.33
N ARG A 123 18.47 -8.55 -30.60
CA ARG A 123 18.87 -9.83 -31.22
C ARG A 123 20.09 -10.43 -30.50
N GLU A 124 21.14 -9.64 -30.30
CA GLU A 124 22.35 -10.12 -29.60
C GLU A 124 22.02 -10.56 -28.15
N THR A 125 21.16 -9.82 -27.46
CA THR A 125 20.69 -10.20 -26.12
C THR A 125 19.89 -11.50 -26.16
N ALA A 126 19.00 -11.68 -27.13
CA ALA A 126 18.21 -12.91 -27.28
C ALA A 126 19.12 -14.13 -27.51
N ASP A 127 20.16 -13.99 -28.35
CA ASP A 127 21.13 -15.06 -28.62
C ASP A 127 21.92 -15.44 -27.35
N ILE A 128 22.33 -14.47 -26.55
CA ILE A 128 23.04 -14.71 -25.28
C ILE A 128 22.10 -15.41 -24.27
N VAL A 129 20.87 -14.89 -24.09
CA VAL A 129 19.91 -15.43 -23.12
C VAL A 129 19.43 -16.83 -23.51
N GLY A 130 19.24 -17.10 -24.82
CA GLY A 130 18.86 -18.41 -25.35
C GLY A 130 20.00 -19.44 -25.38
N GLY A 131 21.26 -19.01 -25.30
CA GLY A 131 22.45 -19.85 -25.46
C GLY A 131 22.92 -20.58 -24.21
N PHE A 132 22.28 -20.41 -23.05
CA PHE A 132 22.75 -21.02 -21.81
C PHE A 132 22.60 -22.54 -21.75
N SER A 133 23.73 -23.20 -21.44
CA SER A 133 23.77 -24.63 -21.09
C SER A 133 24.58 -24.84 -19.82
N PHE A 134 24.00 -25.53 -18.85
CA PHE A 134 24.57 -25.71 -17.52
C PHE A 134 25.01 -27.16 -17.26
N ASN A 135 26.08 -27.29 -16.47
CA ASN A 135 26.60 -28.59 -16.09
C ASN A 135 25.62 -29.36 -15.19
N THR A 136 25.50 -30.67 -15.42
CA THR A 136 24.68 -31.56 -14.57
C THR A 136 25.50 -31.99 -13.35
N MET A 137 24.99 -31.68 -12.15
CA MET A 137 25.57 -32.16 -10.89
C MET A 137 25.02 -33.53 -10.55
N ARG A 138 25.83 -34.59 -10.70
CA ARG A 138 25.48 -35.93 -10.30
C ARG A 138 26.21 -36.27 -9.01
N ALA A 139 25.50 -36.84 -8.01
CA ALA A 139 26.12 -37.35 -6.80
C ALA A 139 27.00 -38.57 -7.15
N ALA A 140 28.21 -38.62 -6.60
CA ALA A 140 29.00 -39.83 -6.62
C ALA A 140 28.45 -40.82 -5.58
N LYS A 141 28.53 -42.14 -5.87
CA LYS A 141 27.89 -43.20 -5.07
C LYS A 141 28.51 -43.42 -3.67
N SER A 142 29.56 -42.67 -3.29
CA SER A 142 30.40 -42.93 -2.10
C SER A 142 30.51 -41.74 -1.13
N GLU A 143 29.50 -40.85 -1.07
CA GLU A 143 29.71 -39.53 -0.43
C GLU A 143 29.01 -39.43 0.92
N GLN A 144 29.73 -38.80 1.89
CA GLN A 144 29.35 -38.56 3.28
C GLN A 144 28.13 -37.62 3.35
N GLU A 145 27.38 -37.61 4.47
CA GLU A 145 26.17 -36.79 4.68
C GLU A 145 26.44 -35.28 4.44
N ASP A 146 27.58 -34.76 4.85
CA ASP A 146 27.97 -33.36 4.64
C ASP A 146 28.05 -32.94 3.17
N TYR A 147 28.41 -33.88 2.27
CA TYR A 147 28.47 -33.62 0.84
C TYR A 147 27.07 -33.46 0.24
N ILE A 148 26.08 -34.22 0.73
CA ILE A 148 24.71 -34.14 0.25
C ILE A 148 24.13 -32.75 0.58
N GLU A 149 24.32 -32.26 1.81
CA GLU A 149 23.82 -30.95 2.24
C GLU A 149 24.44 -29.80 1.43
N ILE A 150 25.75 -29.86 1.19
CA ILE A 150 26.45 -28.84 0.39
C ILE A 150 25.98 -28.86 -1.07
N LYS A 151 25.84 -30.05 -1.65
CA LYS A 151 25.33 -30.24 -3.00
C LYS A 151 23.93 -29.67 -3.14
N ASP A 152 23.06 -29.89 -2.15
CA ASP A 152 21.69 -29.38 -2.18
C ASP A 152 21.68 -27.85 -2.10
N LYS A 153 22.47 -27.22 -1.21
CA LYS A 153 22.63 -25.76 -1.15
C LYS A 153 23.14 -25.17 -2.47
N VAL A 154 24.17 -25.75 -3.06
CA VAL A 154 24.72 -25.32 -4.35
C VAL A 154 23.69 -25.51 -5.47
N SER A 155 22.97 -26.65 -5.46
CA SER A 155 21.91 -26.92 -6.44
C SER A 155 20.77 -25.92 -6.34
N ASP A 156 20.38 -25.52 -5.14
CA ASP A 156 19.26 -24.58 -4.95
C ASP A 156 19.63 -23.16 -5.39
N LEU A 157 20.82 -22.69 -5.11
CA LEU A 157 21.34 -21.42 -5.64
C LEU A 157 21.35 -21.43 -7.17
N ARG A 158 21.87 -22.49 -7.77
CA ARG A 158 21.90 -22.64 -9.24
C ARG A 158 20.51 -22.74 -9.85
N LYS A 159 19.57 -23.45 -9.20
CA LYS A 159 18.16 -23.50 -9.66
C LYS A 159 17.52 -22.13 -9.61
N ALA A 160 17.79 -21.35 -8.57
CA ALA A 160 17.29 -19.98 -8.45
C ALA A 160 17.84 -19.10 -9.58
N GLY A 161 19.17 -19.09 -9.80
CA GLY A 161 19.77 -18.36 -10.91
C GLY A 161 19.28 -18.82 -12.28
N LYS A 162 19.18 -20.15 -12.51
CA LYS A 162 18.62 -20.69 -13.74
C LYS A 162 17.18 -20.26 -13.96
N LYS A 163 16.36 -20.23 -12.92
CA LYS A 163 14.97 -19.79 -13.02
C LYS A 163 14.88 -18.34 -13.49
N LEU A 164 15.74 -17.43 -13.02
CA LEU A 164 15.79 -16.03 -13.51
C LEU A 164 16.07 -16.00 -15.01
N ILE A 165 17.01 -16.81 -15.50
CA ILE A 165 17.37 -16.88 -16.92
C ILE A 165 16.22 -17.46 -17.75
N ASP A 166 15.64 -18.59 -17.30
CA ASP A 166 14.54 -19.25 -18.00
C ASP A 166 13.27 -18.36 -18.04
N ASP A 167 12.95 -17.68 -16.93
CA ASP A 167 11.83 -16.74 -16.84
C ASP A 167 12.05 -15.54 -17.76
N LEU A 168 13.28 -15.00 -17.82
CA LEU A 168 13.66 -13.91 -18.72
C LEU A 168 13.52 -14.34 -20.20
N ALA A 169 14.09 -15.50 -20.55
CA ALA A 169 14.03 -16.06 -21.90
C ALA A 169 12.58 -16.28 -22.34
N SER A 170 11.78 -16.95 -21.52
CA SER A 170 10.39 -17.27 -21.87
C SER A 170 9.48 -16.04 -21.92
N ARG A 171 9.71 -15.06 -21.07
CA ARG A 171 8.87 -13.87 -20.99
C ARG A 171 9.15 -12.85 -22.08
N TYR A 172 10.44 -12.62 -22.40
CA TYR A 172 10.84 -11.50 -23.25
C TYR A 172 11.57 -11.91 -24.54
N PHE A 173 12.20 -13.06 -24.62
CA PHE A 173 13.01 -13.47 -25.78
C PHE A 173 12.49 -14.72 -26.47
N ALA A 174 11.26 -15.16 -26.16
CA ALA A 174 10.57 -16.23 -26.89
C ALA A 174 9.97 -15.77 -28.22
N ARG A 175 10.05 -14.47 -28.54
CA ARG A 175 9.50 -13.82 -29.74
C ARG A 175 10.49 -12.82 -30.30
N GLU A 176 10.36 -12.56 -31.60
CA GLU A 176 11.13 -11.52 -32.25
C GLU A 176 10.55 -10.13 -31.94
N MET A 177 11.33 -9.07 -32.19
CA MET A 177 10.93 -7.68 -31.94
C MET A 177 9.72 -7.27 -32.79
N GLU A 178 9.62 -7.79 -34.01
CA GLU A 178 8.52 -7.57 -34.95
C GLU A 178 7.17 -8.08 -34.40
N ASP A 179 7.19 -9.15 -33.58
CA ASP A 179 5.98 -9.66 -32.93
C ASP A 179 5.46 -8.68 -31.87
N TYR A 180 6.38 -8.06 -31.12
CA TYR A 180 6.04 -6.98 -30.17
C TYR A 180 5.45 -5.78 -30.89
N ASP A 181 6.05 -5.36 -32.00
CA ASP A 181 5.54 -4.25 -32.81
C ASP A 181 4.13 -4.54 -33.33
N ALA A 182 3.88 -5.76 -33.80
CA ALA A 182 2.55 -6.17 -34.26
C ALA A 182 1.52 -6.17 -33.13
N GLU A 183 1.90 -6.61 -31.94
CA GLU A 183 1.02 -6.63 -30.76
C GLU A 183 0.72 -5.21 -30.26
N LEU A 184 1.73 -4.34 -30.16
CA LEU A 184 1.58 -2.93 -29.77
C LEU A 184 0.67 -2.16 -30.76
N LYS A 185 0.83 -2.40 -32.07
CA LYS A 185 -0.06 -1.81 -33.09
C LYS A 185 -1.53 -2.23 -32.90
N ARG A 186 -1.78 -3.48 -32.48
CA ARG A 186 -3.15 -3.96 -32.18
C ARG A 186 -3.76 -3.26 -30.97
N LEU A 187 -2.95 -2.89 -29.97
CA LEU A 187 -3.42 -2.19 -28.78
C LEU A 187 -3.77 -0.71 -29.05
N HIS A 188 -3.32 -0.13 -30.16
CA HIS A 188 -3.54 1.28 -30.45
C HIS A 188 -4.99 1.70 -30.35
N GLY A 189 -5.92 1.00 -31.02
CA GLY A 189 -7.34 1.39 -31.04
C GLY A 189 -8.00 1.37 -29.64
N ASP A 190 -7.61 0.42 -28.82
CA ASP A 190 -8.11 0.35 -27.45
C ASP A 190 -7.50 1.44 -26.57
N THR A 191 -6.19 1.73 -26.74
CA THR A 191 -5.49 2.81 -26.04
C THR A 191 -6.05 4.19 -26.41
N GLU A 192 -6.24 4.46 -27.70
CA GLU A 192 -6.83 5.71 -28.18
C GLU A 192 -8.24 5.92 -27.62
N TYR A 193 -9.03 4.85 -27.55
CA TYR A 193 -10.37 4.93 -26.94
C TYR A 193 -10.30 5.25 -25.43
N TYR A 194 -9.35 4.63 -24.70
CA TYR A 194 -9.16 4.96 -23.26
C TYR A 194 -8.72 6.41 -23.08
N VAL A 195 -7.82 6.92 -23.90
CA VAL A 195 -7.42 8.34 -23.85
C VAL A 195 -8.61 9.26 -24.13
N GLY A 196 -9.49 8.88 -25.06
CA GLY A 196 -10.76 9.59 -25.30
C GLY A 196 -11.67 9.62 -24.07
N LEU A 197 -11.85 8.46 -23.40
CA LEU A 197 -12.63 8.38 -22.14
C LEU A 197 -12.02 9.21 -21.02
N LEU A 198 -10.69 9.22 -20.90
CA LEU A 198 -9.98 10.03 -19.89
C LEU A 198 -10.19 11.52 -20.10
N LYS A 199 -10.21 11.99 -21.35
CA LYS A 199 -10.52 13.39 -21.69
C LYS A 199 -11.94 13.78 -21.31
N GLU A 200 -12.93 12.97 -21.72
CA GLU A 200 -14.33 13.21 -21.36
C GLU A 200 -14.51 13.22 -19.83
N PHE A 201 -13.85 12.28 -19.15
CA PHE A 201 -13.89 12.23 -17.68
C PHE A 201 -13.26 13.48 -17.07
N GLU A 202 -12.11 13.92 -17.56
CA GLU A 202 -11.42 15.12 -17.07
C GLU A 202 -12.29 16.37 -17.21
N GLU A 203 -12.91 16.57 -18.40
CA GLU A 203 -13.77 17.72 -18.66
C GLU A 203 -14.95 17.76 -17.68
N ILE A 204 -15.67 16.63 -17.54
CA ILE A 204 -16.80 16.52 -16.62
C ILE A 204 -16.34 16.70 -15.16
N PHE A 205 -15.21 16.12 -14.79
CA PHE A 205 -14.70 16.19 -13.43
C PHE A 205 -14.27 17.60 -13.05
N LYS A 206 -13.58 18.32 -13.95
CA LYS A 206 -13.25 19.74 -13.79
C LYS A 206 -14.50 20.62 -13.67
N GLU A 207 -15.50 20.40 -14.53
CA GLU A 207 -16.79 21.11 -14.44
C GLU A 207 -17.45 20.89 -13.09
N LYS A 208 -17.52 19.64 -12.62
CA LYS A 208 -18.11 19.32 -11.31
C LYS A 208 -17.36 19.90 -10.13
N LYS A 209 -16.01 19.96 -10.18
CA LYS A 209 -15.20 20.65 -9.16
C LYS A 209 -15.47 22.14 -9.19
N HIS A 210 -15.56 22.73 -10.37
CA HIS A 210 -15.87 24.17 -10.54
C HIS A 210 -17.27 24.52 -10.02
N GLU A 211 -18.31 23.73 -10.35
CA GLU A 211 -19.68 23.91 -9.84
C GLU A 211 -19.71 23.92 -8.30
N LYS A 212 -18.86 23.09 -7.66
CA LYS A 212 -18.78 22.98 -6.20
C LYS A 212 -17.77 23.94 -5.57
N ASN A 213 -17.04 24.70 -6.37
CA ASN A 213 -15.97 25.59 -5.97
C ASN A 213 -14.91 24.88 -5.08
N ILE A 214 -14.49 23.67 -5.51
CA ILE A 214 -13.47 22.86 -4.84
C ILE A 214 -12.33 22.53 -5.80
N ILE A 215 -11.14 22.29 -5.24
CA ILE A 215 -9.96 21.77 -5.92
C ILE A 215 -9.35 20.64 -5.08
N ASP A 216 -8.68 19.70 -5.71
CA ASP A 216 -7.88 18.68 -5.03
C ASP A 216 -6.38 19.05 -4.99
N PHE A 217 -5.58 18.20 -4.34
CA PHE A 217 -4.14 18.48 -4.17
C PHE A 217 -3.38 18.48 -5.50
N ASP A 218 -3.78 17.64 -6.46
CA ASP A 218 -3.14 17.62 -7.76
C ASP A 218 -3.48 18.87 -8.57
N ASP A 219 -4.73 19.37 -8.48
CA ASP A 219 -5.10 20.64 -9.09
C ASP A 219 -4.19 21.77 -8.59
N VAL A 220 -3.89 21.79 -7.28
CA VAL A 220 -2.99 22.81 -6.71
C VAL A 220 -1.63 22.78 -7.37
N MET A 221 -1.06 21.59 -7.56
CA MET A 221 0.25 21.45 -8.21
C MET A 221 0.21 21.84 -9.69
N HIS A 222 -0.81 21.41 -10.44
CA HIS A 222 -0.97 21.77 -11.84
C HIS A 222 -1.21 23.27 -12.03
N TYR A 223 -2.05 23.90 -11.21
CA TYR A 223 -2.28 25.36 -11.27
C TYR A 223 -1.02 26.14 -10.87
N ALA A 224 -0.28 25.67 -9.86
CA ALA A 224 1.00 26.30 -9.51
C ALA A 224 1.98 26.25 -10.68
N LEU A 225 2.11 25.09 -11.35
CA LEU A 225 2.97 24.96 -12.51
C LEU A 225 2.51 25.84 -13.67
N GLU A 226 1.20 25.92 -13.93
CA GLU A 226 0.63 26.78 -14.98
C GLU A 226 0.90 28.27 -14.72
N ILE A 227 0.71 28.73 -13.48
CA ILE A 227 1.05 30.10 -13.07
C ILE A 227 2.54 30.38 -13.27
N LEU A 228 3.41 29.42 -12.92
CA LEU A 228 4.85 29.54 -13.03
C LEU A 228 5.39 29.38 -14.47
N LYS A 229 4.54 29.04 -15.45
CA LYS A 229 4.88 29.20 -16.88
C LYS A 229 5.02 30.68 -17.27
N ASN A 230 4.38 31.58 -16.51
CA ASN A 230 4.57 33.01 -16.68
C ASN A 230 5.90 33.45 -16.03
N ASP A 231 6.82 33.98 -16.84
CA ASP A 231 8.16 34.35 -16.39
C ASP A 231 8.16 35.41 -15.29
N MET A 232 7.21 36.38 -15.32
CA MET A 232 7.11 37.38 -14.28
C MET A 232 6.71 36.78 -12.93
N ALA A 233 5.76 35.84 -12.93
CA ALA A 233 5.36 35.16 -11.72
C ALA A 233 6.52 34.29 -11.18
N ALA A 234 7.19 33.55 -12.04
CA ALA A 234 8.36 32.75 -11.66
C ALA A 234 9.48 33.61 -11.06
N GLU A 235 9.76 34.78 -11.65
CA GLU A 235 10.80 35.70 -11.18
C GLU A 235 10.45 36.32 -9.82
N GLU A 236 9.18 36.63 -9.60
CA GLU A 236 8.70 37.11 -8.29
C GLU A 236 9.03 36.09 -7.19
N TYR A 237 8.69 34.81 -7.41
CA TYR A 237 8.97 33.76 -6.43
C TYR A 237 10.46 33.47 -6.29
N ARG A 238 11.27 33.51 -7.37
CA ARG A 238 12.73 33.42 -7.29
C ARG A 238 13.34 34.53 -6.43
N GLY A 239 12.79 35.74 -6.53
CA GLY A 239 13.19 36.86 -5.71
C GLY A 239 12.75 36.78 -4.25
N ARG A 240 11.60 36.15 -4.00
CA ARG A 240 10.99 36.03 -2.68
C ARG A 240 11.70 35.06 -1.77
N TYR A 241 12.12 33.89 -2.29
CA TYR A 241 12.73 32.82 -1.48
C TYR A 241 14.26 32.95 -1.48
N ARG A 242 14.81 33.24 -0.28
CA ARG A 242 16.27 33.27 -0.10
C ARG A 242 16.86 31.87 -0.17
N TYR A 243 16.21 30.88 0.47
CA TYR A 243 16.55 29.46 0.46
C TYR A 243 15.30 28.63 0.33
N ILE A 244 15.43 27.47 -0.30
CA ILE A 244 14.39 26.44 -0.46
C ILE A 244 14.93 25.16 0.15
N PHE A 245 14.25 24.63 1.16
CA PHE A 245 14.61 23.38 1.83
C PHE A 245 13.57 22.34 1.50
N ILE A 246 14.02 21.15 1.09
CA ILE A 246 13.16 20.02 0.74
C ILE A 246 13.60 18.85 1.56
N ASP A 247 12.72 18.36 2.41
CA ASP A 247 12.90 17.13 3.17
C ASP A 247 12.26 15.95 2.45
N GLU A 248 12.73 14.72 2.74
CA GLU A 248 12.26 13.48 2.13
C GLU A 248 12.23 13.54 0.58
N PHE A 249 13.28 14.15 -0.02
CA PHE A 249 13.32 14.42 -1.47
C PHE A 249 13.18 13.16 -2.34
N GLN A 250 13.50 11.95 -1.82
CA GLN A 250 13.29 10.68 -2.50
C GLN A 250 11.81 10.36 -2.78
N ASP A 251 10.89 11.04 -2.09
CA ASP A 251 9.44 10.86 -2.27
C ASP A 251 8.81 11.92 -3.18
N SER A 252 9.64 12.74 -3.82
CA SER A 252 9.18 13.77 -4.76
C SER A 252 8.78 13.17 -6.11
N ASN A 253 7.83 13.84 -6.80
CA ASN A 253 7.41 13.53 -8.16
C ASN A 253 7.86 14.58 -9.17
N MET A 254 7.65 14.33 -10.46
CA MET A 254 8.06 15.22 -11.56
C MET A 254 7.42 16.61 -11.47
N LEU A 255 6.15 16.72 -11.06
CA LEU A 255 5.48 18.03 -10.90
C LEU A 255 6.16 18.90 -9.84
N GLN A 256 6.48 18.28 -8.70
CA GLN A 256 7.17 18.98 -7.60
C GLN A 256 8.57 19.44 -8.03
N GLU A 257 9.33 18.57 -8.72
CA GLU A 257 10.65 18.93 -9.27
C GLU A 257 10.55 20.10 -10.24
N MET A 258 9.54 20.11 -11.13
CA MET A 258 9.35 21.21 -12.08
C MET A 258 8.96 22.53 -11.38
N ILE A 259 8.06 22.48 -10.40
CA ILE A 259 7.69 23.66 -9.61
C ILE A 259 8.92 24.23 -8.90
N ILE A 260 9.69 23.37 -8.22
CA ILE A 260 10.92 23.77 -7.54
C ILE A 260 11.91 24.36 -8.53
N GLY A 261 12.10 23.75 -9.69
CA GLY A 261 12.98 24.28 -10.75
C GLY A 261 12.57 25.66 -11.24
N LYS A 262 11.26 25.96 -11.28
CA LYS A 262 10.75 27.29 -11.68
C LYS A 262 11.00 28.40 -10.65
N ILE A 263 10.96 28.06 -9.36
CA ILE A 263 11.10 29.06 -8.26
C ILE A 263 12.50 29.12 -7.67
N SER A 264 13.39 28.18 -8.05
CA SER A 264 14.76 28.12 -7.57
C SER A 264 15.73 28.99 -8.36
N ARG A 265 16.87 29.28 -7.74
CA ARG A 265 18.07 29.86 -8.34
C ARG A 265 19.20 28.83 -8.28
N GLU A 266 20.31 29.08 -8.98
CA GLU A 266 21.43 28.13 -9.13
C GLU A 266 21.99 27.56 -7.80
N ASN A 267 21.83 28.27 -6.69
CA ASN A 267 22.50 27.94 -5.42
C ASN A 267 21.65 28.18 -4.16
N ASN A 268 20.33 28.09 -4.26
CA ASN A 268 19.46 28.35 -3.12
C ASN A 268 18.58 27.16 -2.71
N VAL A 269 18.80 25.98 -3.28
CA VAL A 269 18.04 24.76 -2.96
C VAL A 269 18.90 23.82 -2.11
N PHE A 270 18.33 23.35 -1.01
CA PHE A 270 18.91 22.32 -0.15
C PHE A 270 17.93 21.16 -0.07
N MET A 271 18.37 19.99 -0.57
CA MET A 271 17.55 18.79 -0.62
C MET A 271 18.12 17.74 0.36
N VAL A 272 17.28 17.15 1.16
CA VAL A 272 17.63 16.05 2.07
C VAL A 272 16.76 14.85 1.73
N GLY A 273 17.34 13.67 1.76
CA GLY A 273 16.62 12.44 1.51
C GLY A 273 17.50 11.20 1.60
N ASP A 274 16.87 10.06 1.56
CA ASP A 274 17.54 8.76 1.55
C ASP A 274 16.78 7.83 0.58
N VAL A 275 17.39 7.53 -0.56
CA VAL A 275 16.77 6.68 -1.59
C VAL A 275 16.36 5.31 -1.07
N LYS A 276 17.06 4.78 -0.03
CA LYS A 276 16.72 3.52 0.62
C LYS A 276 15.38 3.56 1.37
N GLN A 277 14.91 4.76 1.73
CA GLN A 277 13.66 5.01 2.43
C GLN A 277 12.51 5.36 1.48
N SER A 278 12.73 5.34 0.16
CA SER A 278 11.66 5.58 -0.81
C SER A 278 10.68 4.40 -0.83
N ILE A 279 9.54 4.57 -0.15
CA ILE A 279 8.46 3.59 -0.05
C ILE A 279 7.13 4.09 -0.63
N TYR A 280 7.10 5.31 -1.19
CA TYR A 280 5.89 5.97 -1.70
C TYR A 280 5.74 5.89 -3.22
N LYS A 281 6.34 4.88 -3.88
CA LYS A 281 6.15 4.67 -5.33
C LYS A 281 4.67 4.50 -5.72
N PHE A 282 3.85 3.91 -4.83
CA PHE A 282 2.39 3.83 -4.99
C PHE A 282 1.66 5.19 -4.91
N ARG A 283 2.35 6.24 -4.43
CA ARG A 283 1.92 7.65 -4.49
C ARG A 283 2.64 8.42 -5.58
N LEU A 284 3.18 7.71 -6.56
CA LEU A 284 3.84 8.27 -7.74
C LEU A 284 5.14 9.04 -7.43
N ALA A 285 5.80 8.70 -6.31
CA ALA A 285 7.16 9.13 -6.05
C ALA A 285 8.12 8.54 -7.08
N GLU A 286 9.07 9.34 -7.54
CA GLU A 286 10.07 8.98 -8.54
C GLU A 286 11.49 9.03 -7.94
N PRO A 287 11.95 7.95 -7.30
CA PRO A 287 13.29 7.89 -6.69
C PRO A 287 14.43 8.16 -7.69
N GLU A 288 14.17 7.94 -8.96
CA GLU A 288 15.10 8.22 -10.06
C GLU A 288 15.48 9.70 -10.15
N ILE A 289 14.58 10.62 -9.73
CA ILE A 289 14.86 12.05 -9.65
C ILE A 289 15.99 12.29 -8.63
N PHE A 290 15.88 11.67 -7.46
CA PHE A 290 16.90 11.75 -6.43
C PHE A 290 18.24 11.15 -6.89
N LYS A 291 18.22 9.94 -7.47
CA LYS A 291 19.42 9.26 -7.98
C LYS A 291 20.15 10.10 -9.03
N ARG A 292 19.41 10.70 -9.95
CA ARG A 292 19.98 11.60 -10.98
C ARG A 292 20.67 12.80 -10.35
N LYS A 293 20.05 13.46 -9.35
CA LYS A 293 20.67 14.59 -8.64
C LYS A 293 21.89 14.14 -7.83
N TYR A 294 21.81 12.99 -7.17
CA TYR A 294 22.91 12.40 -6.43
C TYR A 294 24.12 12.14 -7.32
N GLU A 295 23.95 11.58 -8.51
CA GLU A 295 25.00 11.37 -9.48
C GLU A 295 25.55 12.69 -10.06
N GLU A 296 24.66 13.62 -10.42
CA GLU A 296 25.03 14.92 -10.96
C GLU A 296 25.95 15.68 -9.98
N TYR A 297 25.54 15.72 -8.70
CA TYR A 297 26.31 16.45 -7.68
C TYR A 297 27.58 15.68 -7.23
N SER A 298 27.63 14.37 -7.41
CA SER A 298 28.82 13.56 -7.15
C SER A 298 29.96 13.84 -8.15
N ARG A 299 29.63 14.20 -9.41
CA ARG A 299 30.62 14.42 -10.47
C ARG A 299 31.44 15.71 -10.33
N LYS A 300 31.14 16.58 -9.36
CA LYS A 300 31.82 17.87 -9.10
C LYS A 300 31.96 18.77 -10.35
N THR A 301 31.07 18.61 -11.31
CA THR A 301 31.08 19.35 -12.58
C THR A 301 30.58 20.80 -12.42
N SER A 302 29.83 21.06 -11.38
CA SER A 302 29.30 22.39 -11.04
C SER A 302 30.04 22.98 -9.84
N LYS A 303 30.40 24.25 -9.93
CA LYS A 303 30.99 25.01 -8.80
C LYS A 303 29.95 25.40 -7.73
N ASN A 304 28.67 25.26 -8.06
CA ASN A 304 27.55 25.76 -7.28
C ASN A 304 26.72 24.65 -6.63
N SER A 305 27.10 23.39 -6.78
CA SER A 305 26.41 22.25 -6.18
C SER A 305 27.39 21.31 -5.48
N GLU A 306 26.97 20.79 -4.34
CA GLU A 306 27.76 19.87 -3.50
C GLU A 306 26.86 18.76 -2.96
N LYS A 307 27.40 17.54 -2.95
CA LYS A 307 26.80 16.37 -2.29
C LYS A 307 27.45 16.19 -0.92
N ILE A 308 26.63 15.99 0.12
CA ILE A 308 27.05 15.69 1.47
C ILE A 308 26.40 14.37 1.90
N ASP A 309 27.20 13.34 2.18
CA ASP A 309 26.73 12.06 2.67
C ASP A 309 26.64 12.07 4.20
N LEU A 310 25.42 11.81 4.75
CA LEU A 310 25.14 11.77 6.18
C LEU A 310 24.92 10.33 6.61
N ASN A 311 25.98 9.61 6.93
CA ASN A 311 25.94 8.18 7.30
C ASN A 311 26.00 7.92 8.82
N SER A 312 26.16 8.95 9.64
CA SER A 312 26.16 8.83 11.11
C SER A 312 24.74 8.80 11.66
N ASN A 313 24.38 7.70 12.31
CA ASN A 313 23.06 7.51 12.91
C ASN A 313 23.11 7.83 14.42
N PHE A 314 22.35 8.85 14.84
CA PHE A 314 22.21 9.30 16.24
C PHE A 314 20.89 8.84 16.89
N ARG A 315 20.06 8.10 16.18
CA ARG A 315 18.73 7.66 16.62
C ARG A 315 18.74 6.24 17.17
N SER A 316 19.42 5.34 16.47
CA SER A 316 19.35 3.91 16.70
C SER A 316 20.60 3.38 17.38
N LYS A 317 20.45 2.32 18.18
CA LYS A 317 21.57 1.62 18.82
C LYS A 317 22.36 0.81 17.81
N TYR A 318 23.61 0.48 18.15
CA TYR A 318 24.53 -0.28 17.30
C TYR A 318 23.94 -1.60 16.77
N SER A 319 23.23 -2.37 17.61
CA SER A 319 22.60 -3.63 17.17
C SER A 319 21.61 -3.44 16.05
N VAL A 320 20.86 -2.33 16.04
CA VAL A 320 19.88 -2.01 14.99
C VAL A 320 20.59 -1.62 13.70
N THR A 321 21.53 -0.66 13.76
CA THR A 321 22.28 -0.21 12.56
C THR A 321 23.10 -1.34 11.95
N ARG A 322 23.71 -2.20 12.78
CA ARG A 322 24.42 -3.39 12.31
C ARG A 322 23.52 -4.35 11.57
N THR A 323 22.36 -4.70 12.15
CA THR A 323 21.42 -5.63 11.50
C THR A 323 20.88 -5.04 10.19
N VAL A 324 20.58 -3.74 10.17
CA VAL A 324 20.18 -3.04 8.93
C VAL A 324 21.27 -3.18 7.87
N ASN A 325 22.53 -2.88 8.22
CA ASN A 325 23.64 -3.00 7.28
C ASN A 325 23.83 -4.44 6.77
N GLU A 326 23.74 -5.44 7.66
CA GLU A 326 23.86 -6.86 7.28
C GLU A 326 22.77 -7.28 6.29
N VAL A 327 21.51 -6.93 6.58
CA VAL A 327 20.37 -7.28 5.70
C VAL A 327 20.46 -6.54 4.36
N PHE A 328 20.70 -5.23 4.39
CA PHE A 328 20.70 -4.43 3.16
C PHE A 328 21.92 -4.67 2.29
N SER A 329 23.06 -5.09 2.85
CA SER A 329 24.22 -5.55 2.05
C SER A 329 23.90 -6.79 1.21
N ASP A 330 22.92 -7.61 1.64
CA ASP A 330 22.52 -8.81 0.90
C ASP A 330 21.35 -8.57 -0.08
N VAL A 331 20.46 -7.60 0.20
CA VAL A 331 19.23 -7.42 -0.57
C VAL A 331 19.20 -6.18 -1.46
N MET A 332 20.14 -5.24 -1.31
CA MET A 332 20.26 -4.04 -2.14
C MET A 332 21.53 -4.08 -2.98
N ASP A 333 21.39 -3.91 -4.28
CA ASP A 333 22.52 -3.93 -5.23
C ASP A 333 23.50 -2.78 -5.02
N ASP A 334 23.01 -1.59 -4.67
CA ASP A 334 23.80 -0.35 -4.53
C ASP A 334 24.10 -0.01 -3.05
N TYR A 335 24.29 -1.03 -2.17
CA TYR A 335 24.57 -0.80 -0.75
C TYR A 335 26.07 -0.83 -0.45
N GLY A 336 26.76 0.26 -0.80
CA GLY A 336 28.21 0.44 -0.57
C GLY A 336 28.56 1.05 0.79
N GLU A 337 29.82 1.41 0.96
CA GLU A 337 30.30 2.00 2.23
C GLU A 337 29.67 3.37 2.54
N ASN A 338 29.27 4.14 1.51
CA ASN A 338 28.62 5.44 1.68
C ASN A 338 27.17 5.31 2.16
N GLU A 339 26.51 4.18 1.87
CA GLU A 339 25.13 3.88 2.23
C GLU A 339 25.01 3.23 3.61
N LYS A 340 26.11 2.66 4.13
CA LYS A 340 26.13 2.02 5.45
C LYS A 340 25.90 3.01 6.58
N LEU A 341 25.07 2.62 7.52
CA LEU A 341 24.77 3.39 8.72
C LEU A 341 25.85 3.18 9.77
N HIS A 342 26.45 4.25 10.24
CA HIS A 342 27.43 4.24 11.33
C HIS A 342 26.76 4.69 12.63
N CYS A 343 26.78 3.83 13.64
CA CYS A 343 26.28 4.19 14.96
C CYS A 343 27.14 5.30 15.56
N ALA A 344 26.52 6.40 15.96
CA ALA A 344 27.24 7.51 16.57
C ALA A 344 27.80 7.13 17.97
N VAL A 345 28.88 7.75 18.33
CA VAL A 345 29.53 7.54 19.64
C VAL A 345 28.56 7.77 20.80
N GLY A 346 28.49 6.86 21.75
CA GLY A 346 27.60 6.88 22.90
C GLY A 346 26.29 6.09 22.70
N MET A 347 26.00 5.60 21.48
CA MET A 347 24.89 4.68 21.20
C MET A 347 25.29 3.19 21.25
N GLU A 348 26.54 2.91 21.56
CA GLU A 348 27.14 1.58 21.71
C GLU A 348 26.76 0.97 23.08
N HIS A 349 25.49 0.57 23.24
CA HIS A 349 25.08 -0.16 24.43
C HIS A 349 25.20 -1.65 24.19
N GLU A 350 26.06 -2.30 24.97
CA GLU A 350 26.24 -3.74 24.95
C GLU A 350 24.98 -4.49 25.33
N GLY A 351 24.74 -5.63 24.69
CA GLY A 351 23.79 -6.67 25.12
C GLY A 351 22.46 -6.74 24.40
N LEU A 352 22.08 -5.74 23.62
CA LEU A 352 20.86 -5.83 22.81
C LEU A 352 21.17 -6.49 21.46
N LYS A 353 20.45 -7.58 21.15
CA LYS A 353 20.58 -8.29 19.86
C LYS A 353 19.27 -8.19 19.10
N SER A 354 19.37 -7.99 17.79
CA SER A 354 18.21 -8.20 16.90
C SER A 354 17.84 -9.68 16.92
N ARG A 355 16.55 -9.97 16.90
CA ARG A 355 16.01 -11.32 16.91
C ARG A 355 15.19 -11.54 15.65
N MET A 356 15.45 -12.65 14.97
CA MET A 356 14.60 -13.17 13.90
C MET A 356 13.80 -14.35 14.45
N THR A 357 12.49 -14.33 14.28
CA THR A 357 11.61 -15.43 14.66
C THR A 357 10.97 -16.00 13.38
N LEU A 358 11.17 -17.29 13.14
CA LEU A 358 10.57 -18.00 12.01
C LEU A 358 9.45 -18.88 12.53
N ILE A 359 8.29 -18.81 11.89
CA ILE A 359 7.11 -19.64 12.18
C ILE A 359 6.97 -20.65 11.06
N ASP A 360 7.20 -21.93 11.35
CA ASP A 360 7.01 -23.01 10.39
C ASP A 360 5.55 -23.45 10.38
N LYS A 361 4.84 -23.02 9.34
CA LYS A 361 3.40 -23.34 9.16
C LYS A 361 3.17 -24.77 8.65
N SER A 362 4.20 -25.48 8.23
CA SER A 362 4.08 -26.87 7.75
C SER A 362 3.88 -27.89 8.86
N LEU A 363 4.17 -27.51 10.11
CA LEU A 363 4.05 -28.36 11.30
C LEU A 363 2.67 -28.33 11.96
N LYS A 364 1.70 -27.65 11.37
CA LYS A 364 0.31 -27.64 11.89
C LYS A 364 -0.29 -29.04 11.82
N SER A 365 -0.87 -29.52 12.94
CA SER A 365 -1.71 -30.71 12.98
C SER A 365 -3.09 -30.41 12.37
N GLU A 366 -3.77 -31.41 11.83
CA GLU A 366 -5.15 -31.28 11.30
C GLU A 366 -6.16 -30.82 12.37
N ASP A 367 -5.78 -30.87 13.65
CA ASP A 367 -6.60 -30.45 14.82
C ASP A 367 -6.33 -28.99 15.26
N ASP A 368 -5.36 -28.27 14.66
CA ASP A 368 -5.09 -26.89 14.97
C ASP A 368 -6.07 -25.96 14.23
N PHE A 369 -7.17 -25.63 14.91
CA PHE A 369 -8.23 -24.72 14.44
C PHE A 369 -7.83 -23.24 14.41
N PHE A 370 -6.59 -22.88 14.75
CA PHE A 370 -6.13 -21.49 14.75
C PHE A 370 -5.79 -21.04 13.32
N GLU A 371 -6.35 -19.91 12.92
CA GLU A 371 -5.95 -19.23 11.70
C GLU A 371 -4.47 -18.81 11.78
N ASP A 372 -3.77 -18.77 10.64
CA ASP A 372 -2.35 -18.37 10.55
C ASP A 372 -2.06 -17.01 11.20
N ALA A 373 -3.01 -16.09 11.13
CA ALA A 373 -2.93 -14.77 11.72
C ALA A 373 -2.94 -14.80 13.27
N GLU A 374 -3.63 -15.76 13.87
CA GLU A 374 -3.68 -15.90 15.35
C GLU A 374 -2.34 -16.43 15.88
N THR A 375 -1.69 -17.35 15.17
CA THR A 375 -0.36 -17.87 15.55
C THR A 375 0.69 -16.76 15.53
N GLU A 376 0.69 -15.89 14.51
CA GLU A 376 1.59 -14.74 14.45
C GLU A 376 1.30 -13.74 15.59
N ALA A 377 0.02 -13.48 15.86
CA ALA A 377 -0.39 -12.56 16.91
C ALA A 377 0.00 -13.05 18.33
N GLU A 378 -0.07 -14.36 18.58
CA GLU A 378 0.38 -14.99 19.83
C GLU A 378 1.88 -14.80 20.04
N VAL A 379 2.70 -15.10 19.04
CA VAL A 379 4.15 -14.91 19.09
C VAL A 379 4.51 -13.44 19.34
N ILE A 380 3.81 -12.50 18.70
CA ILE A 380 4.00 -11.06 18.92
C ILE A 380 3.63 -10.69 20.36
N ALA A 381 2.49 -11.18 20.87
CA ALA A 381 2.06 -10.94 22.25
C ALA A 381 3.09 -11.42 23.27
N ASP A 382 3.69 -12.58 23.06
CA ASP A 382 4.72 -13.13 23.96
C ASP A 382 6.01 -12.30 23.90
N ILE A 383 6.43 -11.84 22.72
CA ILE A 383 7.57 -10.92 22.58
C ILE A 383 7.30 -9.60 23.31
N ILE A 384 6.10 -9.06 23.25
CA ILE A 384 5.71 -7.84 23.96
C ILE A 384 5.77 -8.06 25.47
N ARG A 385 5.17 -9.15 25.98
CA ARG A 385 5.19 -9.51 27.43
C ARG A 385 6.61 -9.71 27.95
N GLU A 386 7.43 -10.42 27.18
CA GLU A 386 8.84 -10.67 27.53
C GLU A 386 9.65 -9.37 27.68
N ASN A 387 9.32 -8.33 26.90
CA ASN A 387 10.10 -7.09 26.87
C ASN A 387 9.52 -6.01 27.80
N THR A 388 8.22 -5.99 28.06
CA THR A 388 7.58 -5.01 28.96
C THR A 388 8.19 -5.07 30.36
N GLY A 389 8.52 -3.91 30.91
CA GLY A 389 9.13 -3.77 32.23
C GLY A 389 10.65 -3.97 32.27
N LYS A 390 11.31 -4.36 31.16
CA LYS A 390 12.77 -4.33 31.07
C LYS A 390 13.28 -2.89 31.19
N THR A 391 14.49 -2.74 31.70
CA THR A 391 15.12 -1.42 31.84
C THR A 391 15.74 -1.02 30.50
N VAL A 392 15.39 0.15 30.00
CA VAL A 392 15.95 0.75 28.77
C VAL A 392 16.51 2.13 29.08
N TYR A 393 17.55 2.51 28.33
CA TYR A 393 18.09 3.87 28.41
C TYR A 393 17.30 4.79 27.45
N ASP A 394 16.67 5.79 28.01
CA ASP A 394 15.96 6.82 27.26
C ASP A 394 16.94 7.94 26.88
N VAL A 395 17.33 7.95 25.61
CA VAL A 395 18.32 8.90 25.09
C VAL A 395 17.82 10.36 25.19
N LYS A 396 16.53 10.60 25.02
CA LYS A 396 15.95 11.95 25.10
C LYS A 396 15.98 12.50 26.51
N ARG A 397 15.77 11.64 27.52
CA ARG A 397 15.75 12.02 28.94
C ARG A 397 17.12 11.88 29.61
N GLY A 398 18.03 11.14 28.99
CA GLY A 398 19.36 10.85 29.57
C GLY A 398 19.32 9.92 30.78
N GLU A 399 18.28 9.11 30.97
CA GLU A 399 18.06 8.27 32.15
C GLU A 399 17.59 6.84 31.79
N TYR A 400 17.75 5.93 32.74
CA TYR A 400 17.20 4.59 32.64
C TYR A 400 15.77 4.54 33.14
N ARG A 401 14.86 3.96 32.35
CA ARG A 401 13.44 3.77 32.73
C ARG A 401 12.93 2.37 32.34
N LYS A 402 11.76 2.02 32.85
CA LYS A 402 11.07 0.79 32.44
C LYS A 402 10.42 0.97 31.07
N LEU A 403 10.51 -0.07 30.24
CA LEU A 403 9.81 -0.16 28.96
C LEU A 403 8.30 -0.33 29.22
N CYS A 404 7.50 0.50 28.59
CA CYS A 404 6.03 0.46 28.62
C CYS A 404 5.47 0.05 27.25
N TYR A 405 4.20 -0.34 27.19
CA TYR A 405 3.55 -0.71 25.93
C TYR A 405 3.65 0.39 24.87
N LYS A 406 3.52 1.66 25.24
CA LYS A 406 3.65 2.81 24.32
C LYS A 406 5.02 2.97 23.66
N ASP A 407 6.04 2.28 24.14
CA ASP A 407 7.37 2.29 23.59
C ASP A 407 7.57 1.22 22.51
N ILE A 408 6.58 0.35 22.29
CA ILE A 408 6.64 -0.80 21.40
C ILE A 408 5.78 -0.51 20.17
N VAL A 409 6.37 -0.67 18.99
CA VAL A 409 5.68 -0.52 17.70
C VAL A 409 5.79 -1.83 16.93
N VAL A 410 4.67 -2.29 16.37
CA VAL A 410 4.62 -3.43 15.45
C VAL A 410 4.35 -2.89 14.06
N LEU A 411 5.24 -3.20 13.11
CA LEU A 411 5.08 -2.85 11.71
C LEU A 411 4.64 -4.07 10.92
N SER A 412 3.61 -3.90 10.08
CA SER A 412 3.12 -4.94 9.18
C SER A 412 3.14 -4.47 7.75
N ARG A 413 3.41 -5.38 6.81
CA ARG A 413 3.34 -5.11 5.38
C ARG A 413 1.91 -4.94 4.87
N SER A 414 0.96 -5.66 5.48
CA SER A 414 -0.45 -5.68 5.09
C SER A 414 -1.33 -5.03 6.15
N ARG A 415 -2.21 -4.11 5.74
CA ARG A 415 -3.20 -3.50 6.63
C ARG A 415 -4.21 -4.52 7.16
N ASN A 416 -4.56 -5.52 6.35
CA ASN A 416 -5.55 -6.54 6.75
C ASN A 416 -5.11 -7.34 7.98
N SER A 417 -3.81 -7.53 8.20
CA SER A 417 -3.27 -8.23 9.38
C SER A 417 -3.30 -7.37 10.65
N ILE A 418 -3.30 -6.04 10.51
CA ILE A 418 -3.25 -5.12 11.67
C ILE A 418 -4.53 -5.21 12.51
N SER A 419 -5.71 -5.23 11.90
CA SER A 419 -7.00 -5.30 12.63
C SER A 419 -7.15 -6.60 13.42
N GLY A 420 -6.69 -7.71 12.86
CA GLY A 420 -6.67 -9.01 13.55
C GLY A 420 -5.71 -9.00 14.73
N LEU A 421 -4.51 -8.48 14.53
CA LEU A 421 -3.48 -8.36 15.55
C LEU A 421 -3.93 -7.44 16.70
N GLU A 422 -4.46 -6.26 16.40
CA GLU A 422 -4.97 -5.31 17.38
C GLU A 422 -6.04 -5.95 18.27
N ARG A 423 -7.00 -6.63 17.65
CA ARG A 423 -8.07 -7.35 18.39
C ARG A 423 -7.49 -8.44 19.28
N TYR A 424 -6.54 -9.23 18.77
CA TYR A 424 -5.90 -10.30 19.55
C TYR A 424 -5.14 -9.74 20.77
N LEU A 425 -4.33 -8.69 20.57
CA LEU A 425 -3.55 -8.05 21.63
C LEU A 425 -4.46 -7.46 22.73
N ASN A 426 -5.51 -6.73 22.33
CA ASN A 426 -6.48 -6.16 23.29
C ASN A 426 -7.22 -7.25 24.07
N ASN A 427 -7.64 -8.33 23.43
CA ASN A 427 -8.27 -9.49 24.11
C ASN A 427 -7.29 -10.21 25.06
N SER A 428 -6.00 -10.18 24.74
CA SER A 428 -4.92 -10.75 25.56
C SER A 428 -4.43 -9.82 26.68
N GLY A 429 -5.11 -8.68 26.90
CA GLY A 429 -4.77 -7.71 27.95
C GLY A 429 -3.57 -6.81 27.62
N ILE A 430 -3.12 -6.77 26.37
CA ILE A 430 -2.07 -5.89 25.88
C ILE A 430 -2.74 -4.73 25.14
N PRO A 431 -2.75 -3.50 25.69
CA PRO A 431 -3.37 -2.36 25.04
C PRO A 431 -2.63 -2.03 23.75
N ALA A 432 -3.31 -2.20 22.61
CA ALA A 432 -2.78 -1.96 21.28
C ALA A 432 -3.74 -1.08 20.48
N TYR A 433 -3.16 -0.25 19.62
CA TYR A 433 -3.87 0.61 18.70
C TYR A 433 -3.24 0.50 17.31
N GLY A 434 -4.05 0.25 16.29
CA GLY A 434 -3.65 0.24 14.90
C GLY A 434 -4.18 1.47 14.16
N ASP A 435 -3.35 2.12 13.35
CA ASP A 435 -3.79 3.23 12.48
C ASP A 435 -4.57 2.66 11.27
N ASN A 436 -5.78 2.17 11.55
CA ASN A 436 -6.68 1.56 10.58
C ASN A 436 -7.65 2.60 10.03
N SER A 437 -7.28 3.30 8.98
CA SER A 437 -8.18 4.21 8.28
C SER A 437 -9.30 3.50 7.49
N GLU A 438 -9.24 2.17 7.33
CA GLU A 438 -10.19 1.39 6.51
C GLU A 438 -11.33 0.73 7.31
N GLY A 439 -11.29 0.75 8.64
CA GLY A 439 -12.28 0.06 9.50
C GLY A 439 -13.40 0.94 10.07
N TYR A 440 -13.45 2.22 9.75
CA TYR A 440 -14.43 3.13 10.37
C TYR A 440 -15.89 2.67 10.19
N PHE A 441 -16.27 2.36 8.95
CA PHE A 441 -17.63 1.89 8.65
C PHE A 441 -17.86 0.41 8.97
N GLU A 442 -16.80 -0.36 9.19
CA GLU A 442 -16.82 -1.77 9.63
C GLU A 442 -16.88 -1.90 11.15
N SER A 443 -16.59 -0.83 11.89
CA SER A 443 -16.71 -0.85 13.35
C SER A 443 -18.14 -1.11 13.79
N VAL A 444 -18.31 -1.97 14.77
CA VAL A 444 -19.63 -2.49 15.21
C VAL A 444 -20.57 -1.35 15.61
N GLU A 445 -20.07 -0.35 16.35
CA GLU A 445 -20.84 0.81 16.79
C GLU A 445 -21.39 1.63 15.62
N ILE A 446 -20.60 1.78 14.55
CA ILE A 446 -21.03 2.51 13.34
C ILE A 446 -21.99 1.66 12.52
N GLN A 447 -21.71 0.37 12.35
CA GLN A 447 -22.61 -0.54 11.60
C GLN A 447 -24.01 -0.60 12.23
N VAL A 448 -24.09 -0.80 13.54
CA VAL A 448 -25.39 -0.86 14.25
C VAL A 448 -26.10 0.47 14.13
N PHE A 449 -25.41 1.59 14.34
CA PHE A 449 -26.03 2.91 14.26
C PHE A 449 -26.47 3.27 12.83
N VAL A 450 -25.67 2.97 11.82
CA VAL A 450 -26.05 3.15 10.40
C VAL A 450 -27.25 2.24 10.04
N ASN A 451 -27.31 1.00 10.55
CA ASN A 451 -28.46 0.13 10.38
C ASN A 451 -29.70 0.73 11.05
N PHE A 452 -29.55 1.40 12.22
CA PHE A 452 -30.66 2.11 12.84
C PHE A 452 -31.17 3.27 11.98
N LEU A 453 -30.29 4.07 11.41
CA LEU A 453 -30.66 5.09 10.44
C LEU A 453 -31.36 4.51 9.20
N LYS A 454 -30.88 3.36 8.70
CA LYS A 454 -31.49 2.65 7.56
C LYS A 454 -32.91 2.19 7.83
N ILE A 455 -33.24 1.73 9.06
CA ILE A 455 -34.63 1.31 9.39
C ILE A 455 -35.55 2.49 9.71
N ILE A 456 -35.02 3.62 10.16
CA ILE A 456 -35.78 4.87 10.30
C ILE A 456 -36.14 5.40 8.90
N ASP A 457 -35.25 5.26 7.93
CA ASP A 457 -35.54 5.61 6.54
C ASP A 457 -36.54 4.62 5.92
N ASN A 458 -36.20 3.33 5.96
CA ASN A 458 -37.04 2.26 5.43
C ASN A 458 -36.97 1.01 6.32
N THR A 459 -38.00 0.78 7.13
CA THR A 459 -38.09 -0.36 8.06
C THR A 459 -38.17 -1.72 7.37
N ARG A 460 -38.50 -1.78 6.07
CA ARG A 460 -38.66 -3.04 5.30
C ARG A 460 -37.32 -3.70 4.92
N ARG A 461 -36.20 -3.22 5.46
CA ARG A 461 -34.86 -3.80 5.23
C ARG A 461 -34.59 -4.84 6.32
N ASP A 462 -34.73 -6.12 6.01
CA ASP A 462 -34.66 -7.22 6.99
C ASP A 462 -33.33 -7.28 7.76
N VAL A 463 -32.18 -7.23 7.07
CA VAL A 463 -30.85 -7.31 7.70
C VAL A 463 -30.60 -6.14 8.67
N PRO A 464 -30.79 -4.87 8.28
CA PRO A 464 -30.72 -3.76 9.22
C PRO A 464 -31.72 -3.88 10.38
N LEU A 465 -32.94 -4.34 10.13
CA LEU A 465 -33.97 -4.50 11.17
C LEU A 465 -33.53 -5.52 12.22
N ILE A 466 -33.12 -6.71 11.81
CA ILE A 466 -32.63 -7.76 12.71
C ILE A 466 -31.41 -7.28 13.50
N SER A 467 -30.46 -6.61 12.83
CA SER A 467 -29.27 -6.05 13.47
C SER A 467 -29.61 -5.09 14.62
N VAL A 468 -30.57 -4.19 14.41
CA VAL A 468 -30.97 -3.20 15.42
C VAL A 468 -31.84 -3.82 16.51
N MET A 469 -32.74 -4.75 16.16
CA MET A 469 -33.52 -5.50 17.15
C MET A 469 -32.61 -6.24 18.15
N ARG A 470 -31.55 -6.87 17.65
CA ARG A 470 -30.56 -7.58 18.48
C ARG A 470 -29.66 -6.65 19.31
N SER A 471 -29.48 -5.42 18.88
CA SER A 471 -28.65 -4.45 19.60
C SER A 471 -29.27 -4.01 20.92
N MET A 472 -28.48 -3.31 21.76
CA MET A 472 -28.98 -2.75 23.03
C MET A 472 -30.15 -1.77 22.83
N ILE A 473 -30.36 -1.24 21.61
CA ILE A 473 -31.44 -0.27 21.32
C ILE A 473 -32.79 -0.89 21.55
N PHE A 474 -33.01 -2.15 21.15
CA PHE A 474 -34.26 -2.88 21.35
C PHE A 474 -34.11 -4.16 22.20
N GLY A 475 -32.89 -4.70 22.32
CA GLY A 475 -32.56 -5.78 23.24
C GLY A 475 -33.26 -7.13 22.98
N PHE A 476 -33.55 -7.47 21.71
CA PHE A 476 -34.11 -8.78 21.39
C PHE A 476 -33.03 -9.88 21.46
N GLY A 477 -33.38 -10.99 22.11
CA GLY A 477 -32.58 -12.21 22.13
C GLY A 477 -32.67 -13.00 20.80
N GLU A 478 -31.70 -13.91 20.58
CA GLU A 478 -31.71 -14.79 19.43
C GLU A 478 -32.97 -15.67 19.37
N GLN A 479 -33.40 -16.18 20.52
CA GLN A 479 -34.59 -17.02 20.64
C GLN A 479 -35.85 -16.23 20.29
N GLU A 480 -35.96 -14.98 20.76
CA GLU A 480 -37.10 -14.11 20.46
C GLU A 480 -37.20 -13.82 18.93
N LEU A 481 -36.05 -13.54 18.28
CA LEU A 481 -36.02 -13.34 16.84
C LEU A 481 -36.38 -14.61 16.06
N ALA A 482 -35.90 -15.76 16.51
CA ALA A 482 -36.25 -17.06 15.93
C ALA A 482 -37.74 -17.38 16.12
N GLN A 483 -38.32 -17.10 17.30
CA GLN A 483 -39.74 -17.30 17.57
C GLN A 483 -40.64 -16.46 16.65
N ILE A 484 -40.32 -15.17 16.45
CA ILE A 484 -41.03 -14.31 15.50
C ILE A 484 -41.02 -14.94 14.09
N ARG A 485 -39.88 -15.50 13.67
CA ARG A 485 -39.74 -16.08 12.32
C ARG A 485 -40.44 -17.42 12.19
N ILE A 486 -40.37 -18.28 13.20
CA ILE A 486 -41.01 -19.61 13.20
C ILE A 486 -42.54 -19.48 13.20
N GLU A 487 -43.09 -18.53 13.97
CA GLU A 487 -44.56 -18.34 14.00
C GLU A 487 -45.14 -17.77 12.71
N PHE A 488 -44.33 -16.97 11.99
CA PHE A 488 -44.71 -16.38 10.71
C PHE A 488 -43.62 -16.62 9.66
N GLU A 489 -43.63 -17.82 9.06
CA GLU A 489 -42.58 -18.28 8.14
C GLU A 489 -42.58 -17.57 6.79
N GLU A 490 -43.75 -17.10 6.32
CA GLU A 490 -43.91 -16.54 4.98
C GLU A 490 -43.54 -15.05 4.90
N GLY A 491 -42.91 -14.67 3.78
CA GLY A 491 -42.58 -13.27 3.45
C GLY A 491 -41.28 -12.77 4.07
N SER A 492 -41.09 -11.46 4.15
CA SER A 492 -39.94 -10.82 4.75
C SER A 492 -39.96 -10.91 6.29
N PHE A 493 -38.79 -10.79 6.93
CA PHE A 493 -38.73 -10.73 8.39
C PHE A 493 -39.52 -9.53 8.95
N TYR A 494 -39.50 -8.40 8.24
CA TYR A 494 -40.32 -7.25 8.57
C TYR A 494 -41.83 -7.63 8.62
N SER A 495 -42.31 -8.38 7.62
CA SER A 495 -43.71 -8.82 7.59
C SER A 495 -44.07 -9.73 8.75
N ALA A 496 -43.16 -10.65 9.08
CA ALA A 496 -43.28 -11.53 10.25
C ALA A 496 -43.33 -10.74 11.56
N ALA A 497 -42.44 -9.79 11.75
CA ALA A 497 -42.40 -8.93 12.93
C ALA A 497 -43.65 -8.04 13.08
N VAL A 498 -44.15 -7.48 11.99
CA VAL A 498 -45.41 -6.71 12.01
C VAL A 498 -46.57 -7.59 12.42
N ARG A 499 -46.75 -8.76 11.80
CA ARG A 499 -47.81 -9.71 12.20
C ARG A 499 -47.66 -10.16 13.65
N TYR A 500 -46.41 -10.42 14.09
CA TYR A 500 -46.16 -10.81 15.50
C TYR A 500 -46.55 -9.71 16.47
N SER A 501 -46.36 -8.45 16.14
CA SER A 501 -46.76 -7.32 16.98
C SER A 501 -48.29 -7.21 17.16
N GLU A 502 -49.07 -7.83 16.24
CA GLU A 502 -50.54 -7.82 16.26
C GLU A 502 -51.15 -9.15 16.76
N GLU A 503 -50.59 -10.28 16.33
CA GLU A 503 -51.16 -11.62 16.44
C GLU A 503 -50.27 -12.62 17.21
N GLY A 504 -49.05 -12.22 17.67
CA GLY A 504 -48.09 -13.11 18.31
C GLY A 504 -48.63 -13.85 19.52
N SER A 505 -48.23 -15.11 19.69
CA SER A 505 -48.71 -16.00 20.73
C SER A 505 -48.13 -15.71 22.12
N ASP A 506 -46.94 -15.15 22.21
CA ASP A 506 -46.33 -14.72 23.47
C ASP A 506 -46.61 -13.25 23.72
N GLU A 507 -47.37 -12.94 24.74
CA GLU A 507 -47.84 -11.58 25.04
C GLU A 507 -46.68 -10.63 25.43
N GLU A 508 -45.59 -11.11 26.05
CA GLU A 508 -44.44 -10.29 26.40
C GLU A 508 -43.67 -9.89 25.18
N LEU A 509 -43.35 -10.87 24.32
CA LEU A 509 -42.63 -10.63 23.05
C LEU A 509 -43.48 -9.82 22.08
N LYS A 510 -44.79 -10.04 22.02
CA LYS A 510 -45.75 -9.25 21.23
C LYS A 510 -45.74 -7.79 21.68
N THR A 511 -45.81 -7.53 22.98
CA THR A 511 -45.75 -6.18 23.55
C THR A 511 -44.43 -5.50 23.19
N LYS A 512 -43.30 -6.18 23.38
CA LYS A 512 -41.97 -5.71 23.07
C LYS A 512 -41.84 -5.34 21.57
N THR A 513 -42.35 -6.20 20.70
CA THR A 513 -42.33 -5.97 19.22
C THR A 513 -43.22 -4.78 18.83
N SER A 514 -44.39 -4.64 19.47
CA SER A 514 -45.31 -3.52 19.26
C SER A 514 -44.69 -2.18 19.72
N GLU A 515 -44.02 -2.18 20.87
CA GLU A 515 -43.31 -1.00 21.38
C GLU A 515 -42.15 -0.58 20.51
N MET A 516 -41.41 -1.54 19.94
CA MET A 516 -40.36 -1.27 18.96
C MET A 516 -40.94 -0.52 17.75
N PHE A 517 -42.04 -1.00 17.16
CA PHE A 517 -42.67 -0.33 16.00
C PHE A 517 -43.20 1.06 16.36
N ARG A 518 -43.73 1.24 17.56
CA ARG A 518 -44.17 2.55 18.07
C ARG A 518 -43.01 3.52 18.16
N THR A 519 -41.86 3.06 18.70
CA THR A 519 -40.61 3.83 18.81
C THR A 519 -40.06 4.20 17.42
N LEU A 520 -40.06 3.27 16.46
CA LEU A 520 -39.69 3.56 15.08
C LEU A 520 -40.61 4.56 14.41
N GLY A 521 -41.94 4.49 14.69
CA GLY A 521 -42.90 5.46 14.25
C GLY A 521 -42.64 6.87 14.76
N TYR A 522 -42.25 6.99 16.05
CA TYR A 522 -41.85 8.26 16.65
C TYR A 522 -40.60 8.84 15.93
N TRP A 523 -39.54 8.07 15.74
CA TRP A 523 -38.33 8.54 15.08
C TRP A 523 -38.54 8.92 13.61
N LYS A 524 -39.44 8.25 12.90
CA LYS A 524 -39.86 8.63 11.55
C LYS A 524 -40.60 9.98 11.52
N ALA A 525 -41.32 10.32 12.58
CA ALA A 525 -41.97 11.63 12.70
C ALA A 525 -40.92 12.71 13.02
N VAL A 526 -40.02 12.45 13.98
CA VAL A 526 -38.93 13.36 14.36
C VAL A 526 -38.02 13.68 13.18
N LYS A 527 -37.66 12.68 12.35
CA LYS A 527 -36.84 12.85 11.11
C LYS A 527 -37.37 13.97 10.20
N LYS A 528 -38.67 14.24 10.22
CA LYS A 528 -39.27 15.24 9.33
C LYS A 528 -39.20 16.67 9.88
N THR A 529 -38.82 16.84 11.13
CA THR A 529 -38.95 18.12 11.86
C THR A 529 -37.62 18.69 12.33
N VAL A 530 -36.54 17.91 12.25
CA VAL A 530 -35.22 18.29 12.71
C VAL A 530 -34.18 18.15 11.61
N THR A 531 -33.03 18.81 11.75
CA THR A 531 -31.86 18.62 10.87
C THR A 531 -31.29 17.21 11.00
N LEU A 532 -30.48 16.80 10.04
CA LEU A 532 -29.84 15.49 10.05
C LEU A 532 -28.88 15.35 11.26
N GLU A 533 -28.08 16.37 11.54
CA GLU A 533 -27.20 16.41 12.70
C GLU A 533 -28.00 16.24 14.00
N GLU A 534 -29.06 16.99 14.19
CA GLU A 534 -29.91 16.93 15.37
C GLU A 534 -30.60 15.56 15.52
N LEU A 535 -31.03 14.96 14.41
CA LEU A 535 -31.58 13.60 14.41
C LEU A 535 -30.57 12.60 14.93
N LEU A 536 -29.33 12.61 14.42
CA LEU A 536 -28.29 11.68 14.85
C LEU A 536 -27.95 11.89 16.33
N ARG A 537 -27.81 13.15 16.78
CA ARG A 537 -27.57 13.46 18.21
C ARG A 537 -28.67 12.91 19.09
N ARG A 538 -29.93 13.19 18.78
CA ARG A 538 -31.05 12.67 19.57
C ARG A 538 -31.08 11.15 19.61
N LEU A 539 -30.90 10.49 18.47
CA LEU A 539 -30.82 9.03 18.41
C LEU A 539 -29.73 8.48 19.32
N LEU A 540 -28.54 9.07 19.33
CA LEU A 540 -27.42 8.62 20.16
C LEU A 540 -27.71 8.75 21.65
N TYR A 541 -28.26 9.90 22.08
CA TYR A 541 -28.44 10.17 23.50
C TYR A 541 -29.78 9.66 24.05
N GLU A 542 -30.90 9.84 23.34
CA GLU A 542 -32.23 9.43 23.83
C GLU A 542 -32.40 7.90 23.85
N THR A 543 -31.65 7.15 23.00
CA THR A 543 -31.65 5.68 23.09
C THR A 543 -30.63 5.11 24.07
N GLY A 544 -29.78 5.93 24.69
CA GLY A 544 -28.68 5.49 25.53
C GLY A 544 -27.54 4.78 24.80
N TYR A 545 -27.56 4.80 23.45
CA TYR A 545 -26.56 4.10 22.66
C TYR A 545 -25.15 4.67 22.84
N PHE A 546 -25.06 5.98 23.03
CA PHE A 546 -23.79 6.67 23.30
C PHE A 546 -23.16 6.20 24.61
N ASP A 547 -23.95 6.16 25.70
CA ASP A 547 -23.49 5.75 27.02
C ASP A 547 -23.10 4.27 27.05
N TYR A 548 -23.88 3.44 26.35
CA TYR A 548 -23.54 2.02 26.17
C TYR A 548 -22.18 1.83 25.50
N CYS A 549 -21.95 2.48 24.36
CA CYS A 549 -20.67 2.39 23.64
C CYS A 549 -19.50 2.91 24.47
N SER A 550 -19.74 3.89 25.35
CA SER A 550 -18.75 4.43 26.29
C SER A 550 -18.28 3.38 27.30
N GLY A 551 -19.16 2.52 27.75
CA GLY A 551 -18.86 1.47 28.73
C GLY A 551 -18.22 0.20 28.14
N LEU A 552 -18.15 0.07 26.84
CA LEU A 552 -17.53 -1.08 26.17
C LEU A 552 -16.00 -0.97 26.14
N PRO A 553 -15.27 -2.10 25.93
CA PRO A 553 -13.84 -2.04 25.66
C PRO A 553 -13.53 -1.05 24.52
N VAL A 554 -12.45 -0.27 24.70
CA VAL A 554 -12.07 0.81 23.76
C VAL A 554 -13.15 1.91 23.61
N GLY A 555 -13.92 2.16 24.68
CA GLY A 555 -15.08 3.06 24.65
C GLY A 555 -14.77 4.48 24.17
N LYS A 556 -13.60 5.04 24.51
CA LYS A 556 -13.17 6.36 24.02
C LYS A 556 -13.14 6.43 22.49
N GLN A 557 -12.58 5.40 21.83
CA GLN A 557 -12.53 5.33 20.37
C GLN A 557 -13.92 5.19 19.75
N ARG A 558 -14.77 4.32 20.33
CA ARG A 558 -16.16 4.14 19.87
C ARG A 558 -16.95 5.44 19.91
N ILE A 559 -16.82 6.21 21.00
CA ILE A 559 -17.45 7.53 21.12
C ILE A 559 -16.90 8.50 20.06
N SER A 560 -15.59 8.50 19.85
CA SER A 560 -14.98 9.37 18.85
C SER A 560 -15.49 9.03 17.44
N ASN A 561 -15.64 7.74 17.12
CA ASN A 561 -16.24 7.28 15.86
C ASN A 561 -17.70 7.75 15.70
N LEU A 562 -18.51 7.65 16.74
CA LEU A 562 -19.90 8.13 16.71
C LEU A 562 -20.00 9.65 16.56
N ARG A 563 -19.12 10.42 17.21
CA ARG A 563 -19.04 11.89 17.03
C ARG A 563 -18.66 12.27 15.62
N LEU A 564 -17.66 11.58 15.05
CA LEU A 564 -17.25 11.80 13.66
C LEU A 564 -18.40 11.52 12.69
N LEU A 565 -19.26 10.54 12.95
CA LEU A 565 -20.45 10.30 12.11
C LEU A 565 -21.43 11.48 12.15
N VAL A 566 -21.61 12.09 13.33
CA VAL A 566 -22.46 13.28 13.51
C VAL A 566 -21.86 14.48 12.76
N GLU A 567 -20.55 14.70 12.87
CA GLU A 567 -19.84 15.76 12.14
C GLU A 567 -19.98 15.58 10.62
N LYS A 568 -19.81 14.35 10.12
CA LYS A 568 -20.03 14.04 8.70
C LYS A 568 -21.46 14.27 8.24
N ALA A 569 -22.44 14.04 9.11
CA ALA A 569 -23.83 14.32 8.80
C ALA A 569 -24.08 15.83 8.67
N ALA A 570 -23.47 16.65 9.55
CA ALA A 570 -23.53 18.10 9.47
C ALA A 570 -22.87 18.64 8.19
N GLU A 571 -21.64 18.19 7.88
CA GLU A 571 -20.95 18.56 6.65
C GLU A 571 -21.71 18.17 5.38
N PHE A 572 -22.36 17.01 5.41
CA PHE A 572 -23.18 16.55 4.29
C PHE A 572 -24.41 17.43 4.10
N GLU A 573 -25.07 17.80 5.20
CA GLU A 573 -26.28 18.62 5.16
C GLU A 573 -25.99 20.05 4.67
N GLU A 574 -24.84 20.65 5.06
CA GLU A 574 -24.40 21.95 4.55
C GLU A 574 -24.19 21.97 3.03
N LYS A 575 -23.71 20.85 2.47
CA LYS A 575 -23.40 20.73 1.04
C LYS A 575 -24.54 20.15 0.19
N ASN A 576 -25.50 19.45 0.81
CA ASN A 576 -26.53 18.69 0.10
C ASN A 576 -27.86 18.69 0.87
N TYR A 577 -28.94 19.13 0.23
CA TYR A 577 -30.31 19.17 0.81
C TYR A 577 -31.07 17.82 0.74
N SER A 578 -30.41 16.68 0.62
CA SER A 578 -31.05 15.39 0.32
C SER A 578 -31.50 14.58 1.55
N GLY A 579 -31.37 15.12 2.76
CA GLY A 579 -31.83 14.49 4.01
C GLY A 579 -31.22 13.12 4.32
N LEU A 580 -31.88 12.34 5.18
CA LEU A 580 -31.38 11.04 5.66
C LEU A 580 -31.12 10.02 4.53
N TYR A 581 -32.01 9.94 3.54
CA TYR A 581 -31.81 9.02 2.40
C TYR A 581 -30.54 9.36 1.61
N GLY A 582 -30.34 10.65 1.31
CA GLY A 582 -29.13 11.10 0.62
C GLY A 582 -27.85 10.81 1.41
N PHE A 583 -27.87 11.01 2.72
CA PHE A 583 -26.76 10.70 3.59
C PHE A 583 -26.43 9.19 3.62
N LEU A 584 -27.44 8.34 3.71
CA LEU A 584 -27.23 6.88 3.63
C LEU A 584 -26.66 6.45 2.28
N THR A 585 -27.11 7.06 1.19
CA THR A 585 -26.56 6.83 -0.15
C THR A 585 -25.08 7.28 -0.24
N TYR A 586 -24.75 8.42 0.38
CA TYR A 586 -23.40 8.92 0.49
C TYR A 586 -22.49 7.95 1.28
N ILE A 587 -22.95 7.46 2.46
CA ILE A 587 -22.23 6.44 3.22
C ILE A 587 -22.01 5.15 2.41
N ASP A 588 -23.05 4.66 1.73
CA ASP A 588 -22.94 3.45 0.92
C ASP A 588 -22.01 3.65 -0.31
N ALA A 589 -21.90 4.87 -0.84
CA ALA A 589 -20.93 5.21 -1.87
C ALA A 589 -19.50 5.26 -1.33
N MET A 590 -19.29 5.85 -0.16
CA MET A 590 -17.97 5.86 0.51
C MET A 590 -17.49 4.44 0.81
N LYS A 591 -18.37 3.57 1.31
CA LYS A 591 -18.04 2.14 1.54
C LYS A 591 -17.65 1.41 0.27
N ARG A 592 -18.41 1.60 -0.82
CA ARG A 592 -18.13 0.92 -2.11
C ARG A 592 -16.81 1.36 -2.74
N ASN A 593 -16.45 2.61 -2.55
CA ASN A 593 -15.24 3.18 -3.15
C ASN A 593 -14.04 3.12 -2.20
N ASN A 594 -14.13 2.41 -1.06
CA ASN A 594 -13.09 2.32 -0.03
C ASN A 594 -12.51 3.71 0.33
N ILE A 595 -13.36 4.74 0.33
CA ILE A 595 -12.94 6.08 0.70
C ILE A 595 -12.69 6.09 2.20
N SER A 596 -11.42 6.12 2.57
CA SER A 596 -10.99 6.24 3.96
C SER A 596 -11.47 7.56 4.54
N THR A 597 -12.32 7.48 5.56
CA THR A 597 -12.78 8.68 6.27
C THR A 597 -11.84 9.09 7.40
N GLY A 598 -10.76 8.33 7.62
CA GLY A 598 -9.94 8.45 8.82
C GLY A 598 -10.75 8.05 10.07
N GLU A 599 -10.20 7.22 10.95
CA GLU A 599 -10.78 7.10 12.29
C GLU A 599 -10.66 8.44 13.03
N ALA A 600 -11.64 8.76 13.85
CA ALA A 600 -11.56 9.91 14.72
C ALA A 600 -10.34 9.74 15.63
N ARG A 601 -9.31 10.57 15.45
CA ARG A 601 -8.17 10.58 16.35
C ARG A 601 -8.67 10.94 17.75
N THR A 602 -8.58 10.01 18.67
CA THR A 602 -8.58 10.39 20.07
C THR A 602 -7.34 11.26 20.24
N ALA A 603 -7.55 12.57 20.49
CA ALA A 603 -6.45 13.44 20.88
C ALA A 603 -5.73 12.72 22.02
N GLY A 604 -4.50 12.26 21.75
CA GLY A 604 -3.69 11.65 22.79
C GLY A 604 -3.55 12.68 23.89
N GLU A 605 -3.99 12.35 25.08
CA GLU A 605 -3.47 12.98 26.27
C GLU A 605 -1.99 12.59 26.36
N ASP A 606 -1.15 13.26 25.57
CA ASP A 606 0.25 13.46 25.92
C ASP A 606 0.22 14.45 27.10
N GLU A 607 0.01 13.93 28.28
CA GLU A 607 0.42 14.55 29.54
C GLU A 607 -0.15 13.67 30.68
N ASN A 608 0.65 12.64 31.08
CA ASN A 608 1.01 12.37 32.48
C ASN A 608 1.87 11.10 32.53
#